data_a51ef5df396e91db99b84936069c80a2
#
_entry.id   a51ef5df396e91db99b84936069c80a2
#
_cell.length_a   1.000
_cell.length_b   1.000
_cell.length_c   1.000
_cell.angle_alpha   90.00
_cell.angle_beta   90.00
_cell.angle_gamma   90.00
#
_symmetry.space_group_name_H-M   'P 1'
#
loop_
_entity.id
_entity.type
_entity.pdbx_description
1 polymer ?
#
loop_
_entity_poly.entity_id
_entity_poly.type
_entity_poly.pdbx_seq_one_letter_code
_entity_poly.pdbx_strand_id
1 'polypeptide(L)'
;VLRNAVIRLRNLYRLRRSLQRLNPDLVFFACLDDMLPTLAPLWLFNLLLPYQWSGLLVQSALPPYHRGMPDTRPFLRSKNCVGVGILNEYSAKGLETFQRHILLFPDFADLSAPATNYPLLRKLKERARGRKVISLLGSINFRKGIKLLLESIPLLPKDEYFFLIAGKSSLTAQQENDLRAFGESRNNCLFSLEKIPDESCFNALIAESDLIFAAYKQFTGSSNLLTKAAAFRKPVIVSRGLCMGRRVEQYG
;
A
#
# COMPACT_ATOMS: atom_id res chain seq x y z
N VAL A 1 -13.83 1.90 -17.63
CA VAL A 1 -13.82 0.43 -17.43
C VAL A 1 -13.40 -0.29 -18.69
N LEU A 2 -14.06 -0.06 -19.83
CA LEU A 2 -13.78 -0.76 -21.11
C LEU A 2 -12.34 -0.55 -21.59
N ARG A 3 -11.83 0.68 -21.56
CA ARG A 3 -10.45 1.01 -21.95
C ARG A 3 -9.40 0.22 -21.17
N ASN A 4 -9.61 0.06 -19.85
CA ASN A 4 -8.69 -0.70 -19.00
C ASN A 4 -8.76 -2.20 -19.30
N ALA A 5 -9.94 -2.75 -19.59
CA ALA A 5 -10.09 -4.15 -19.98
C ALA A 5 -9.35 -4.45 -21.30
N VAL A 6 -9.47 -3.58 -22.30
CA VAL A 6 -8.75 -3.72 -23.57
C VAL A 6 -7.23 -3.67 -23.37
N ILE A 7 -6.74 -2.74 -22.56
CA ILE A 7 -5.31 -2.63 -22.25
C ILE A 7 -4.81 -3.92 -21.57
N ARG A 8 -5.55 -4.45 -20.60
CA ARG A 8 -5.18 -5.69 -19.90
C ARG A 8 -5.19 -6.90 -20.81
N LEU A 9 -6.18 -7.04 -21.70
CA LEU A 9 -6.21 -8.09 -22.73
C LEU A 9 -5.01 -8.00 -23.68
N ARG A 10 -4.68 -6.80 -24.13
CA ARG A 10 -3.50 -6.58 -24.98
C ARG A 10 -2.20 -6.96 -24.25
N ASN A 11 -2.10 -6.65 -22.97
CA ASN A 11 -0.94 -7.00 -22.14
C ASN A 11 -0.84 -8.53 -21.95
N LEU A 12 -1.96 -9.23 -21.72
CA LEU A 12 -1.99 -10.69 -21.67
C LEU A 12 -1.57 -11.33 -22.99
N TYR A 13 -2.02 -10.78 -24.12
CA TYR A 13 -1.60 -11.28 -25.43
C TYR A 13 -0.09 -11.10 -25.66
N ARG A 14 0.46 -9.95 -25.28
CA ARG A 14 1.91 -9.70 -25.35
C ARG A 14 2.68 -10.66 -24.43
N LEU A 15 2.20 -10.82 -23.20
CA LEU A 15 2.76 -11.77 -22.24
C LEU A 15 2.76 -13.19 -22.80
N ARG A 16 1.63 -13.66 -23.36
CA ARG A 16 1.56 -14.98 -24.04
C ARG A 16 2.68 -15.16 -25.06
N ARG A 17 2.92 -14.16 -25.94
CA ARG A 17 3.99 -14.24 -26.94
C ARG A 17 5.39 -14.38 -26.33
N SER A 18 5.64 -13.69 -25.22
CA SER A 18 6.91 -13.82 -24.50
C SER A 18 7.02 -15.20 -23.83
N LEU A 19 5.96 -15.67 -23.18
CA LEU A 19 5.91 -16.97 -22.53
C LEU A 19 6.06 -18.16 -23.50
N GLN A 20 5.55 -18.04 -24.73
CA GLN A 20 5.74 -19.07 -25.77
C GLN A 20 7.21 -19.36 -26.08
N ARG A 21 8.10 -18.37 -25.93
CA ARG A 21 9.54 -18.53 -26.13
C ARG A 21 10.23 -19.18 -24.94
N LEU A 22 9.69 -18.94 -23.73
CA LEU A 22 10.26 -19.40 -22.45
C LEU A 22 9.74 -20.78 -22.04
N ASN A 23 8.55 -21.15 -22.52
CA ASN A 23 7.82 -22.38 -22.17
C ASN A 23 7.86 -22.70 -20.68
N PRO A 24 7.39 -21.79 -19.79
CA PRO A 24 7.50 -21.96 -18.37
C PRO A 24 6.52 -23.01 -17.83
N ASP A 25 6.90 -23.74 -16.79
CA ASP A 25 6.02 -24.65 -16.05
C ASP A 25 4.99 -23.87 -15.21
N LEU A 26 5.40 -22.71 -14.67
CA LEU A 26 4.57 -21.85 -13.82
C LEU A 26 4.82 -20.38 -14.11
N VAL A 27 3.76 -19.60 -14.19
CA VAL A 27 3.80 -18.13 -14.26
C VAL A 27 3.38 -17.55 -12.92
N PHE A 28 4.26 -16.81 -12.25
CA PHE A 28 3.94 -16.15 -10.99
C PHE A 28 3.72 -14.65 -11.18
N PHE A 29 2.56 -14.16 -10.74
CA PHE A 29 2.22 -12.74 -10.75
C PHE A 29 2.45 -12.12 -9.37
N ALA A 30 3.41 -11.22 -9.26
CA ALA A 30 3.68 -10.50 -8.00
C ALA A 30 2.51 -9.60 -7.55
N CYS A 31 1.65 -9.16 -8.48
CA CYS A 31 0.43 -8.42 -8.20
C CYS A 31 -0.66 -8.84 -9.20
N LEU A 32 -1.63 -9.61 -8.75
CA LEU A 32 -2.75 -10.05 -9.57
C LEU A 32 -3.77 -8.94 -9.82
N ASP A 33 -3.92 -8.03 -8.89
CA ASP A 33 -4.97 -6.99 -8.93
C ASP A 33 -4.89 -6.11 -10.17
N ASP A 34 -3.67 -5.86 -10.67
CA ASP A 34 -3.44 -4.99 -11.82
C ASP A 34 -3.31 -5.73 -13.16
N MET A 35 -2.99 -7.02 -13.12
CA MET A 35 -2.62 -7.78 -14.32
C MET A 35 -3.81 -8.43 -15.01
N LEU A 36 -4.89 -8.71 -14.30
CA LEU A 36 -5.95 -9.57 -14.83
C LEU A 36 -7.12 -8.78 -15.42
N PRO A 37 -7.66 -9.23 -16.57
CA PRO A 37 -8.78 -8.57 -17.21
C PRO A 37 -10.07 -8.75 -16.39
N THR A 38 -10.72 -7.64 -16.12
CA THR A 38 -11.93 -7.60 -15.28
C THR A 38 -13.20 -8.05 -15.99
N LEU A 39 -13.19 -8.08 -17.33
CA LEU A 39 -14.40 -8.32 -18.15
C LEU A 39 -14.21 -9.40 -19.23
N ALA A 40 -13.07 -10.09 -19.26
CA ALA A 40 -12.87 -11.16 -20.24
C ALA A 40 -13.62 -12.42 -19.81
N PRO A 41 -14.32 -13.11 -20.73
CA PRO A 41 -14.86 -14.42 -20.45
C PRO A 41 -13.73 -15.40 -20.12
N LEU A 42 -14.00 -16.33 -19.22
CA LEU A 42 -12.99 -17.25 -18.69
C LEU A 42 -12.29 -18.09 -19.75
N TRP A 43 -13.02 -18.48 -20.82
CA TRP A 43 -12.44 -19.22 -21.93
C TRP A 43 -11.36 -18.40 -22.66
N LEU A 44 -11.60 -17.09 -22.88
CA LEU A 44 -10.63 -16.19 -23.51
C LEU A 44 -9.40 -15.99 -22.61
N PHE A 45 -9.62 -15.85 -21.31
CA PHE A 45 -8.54 -15.76 -20.33
C PHE A 45 -7.66 -17.03 -20.37
N ASN A 46 -8.25 -18.23 -20.34
CA ASN A 46 -7.53 -19.50 -20.42
C ASN A 46 -6.80 -19.68 -21.77
N LEU A 47 -7.37 -19.15 -22.85
CA LEU A 47 -6.72 -19.14 -24.16
C LEU A 47 -5.48 -18.24 -24.19
N LEU A 48 -5.57 -17.06 -23.57
CA LEU A 48 -4.47 -16.09 -23.54
C LEU A 48 -3.37 -16.48 -22.53
N LEU A 49 -3.72 -17.19 -21.47
CA LEU A 49 -2.79 -17.69 -20.45
C LEU A 49 -2.95 -19.21 -20.27
N PRO A 50 -2.43 -20.01 -21.22
CA PRO A 50 -2.57 -21.48 -21.22
C PRO A 50 -1.65 -22.19 -20.23
N TYR A 51 -0.73 -21.47 -19.59
CA TYR A 51 0.22 -21.98 -18.61
C TYR A 51 -0.39 -22.08 -17.21
N GLN A 52 0.14 -22.95 -16.38
CA GLN A 52 -0.17 -22.89 -14.94
C GLN A 52 0.27 -21.55 -14.38
N TRP A 53 -0.53 -21.00 -13.49
CA TRP A 53 -0.22 -19.71 -12.91
C TRP A 53 -0.66 -19.61 -11.44
N SER A 54 0.05 -18.75 -10.72
CA SER A 54 -0.21 -18.34 -9.35
C SER A 54 0.11 -16.85 -9.18
N GLY A 55 -0.16 -16.28 -8.04
CA GLY A 55 0.24 -14.91 -7.74
C GLY A 55 -0.35 -14.34 -6.46
N LEU A 56 -0.01 -13.10 -6.15
CA LEU A 56 -0.45 -12.40 -4.96
C LEU A 56 -1.64 -11.47 -5.27
N LEU A 57 -2.71 -11.60 -4.50
CA LEU A 57 -3.78 -10.62 -4.39
C LEU A 57 -3.41 -9.63 -3.27
N VAL A 58 -2.88 -8.49 -3.65
CA VAL A 58 -2.41 -7.45 -2.72
C VAL A 58 -3.58 -6.68 -2.13
N GLN A 59 -4.63 -6.45 -2.94
CA GLN A 59 -5.85 -5.75 -2.53
C GLN A 59 -7.02 -6.73 -2.36
N SER A 60 -6.77 -7.89 -1.81
CA SER A 60 -7.70 -9.02 -1.69
C SER A 60 -8.96 -8.74 -0.87
N ALA A 61 -9.44 -7.55 -0.90
CA ALA A 61 -10.63 -7.18 -0.19
C ALA A 61 -11.89 -7.73 -0.85
N LEU A 62 -12.85 -8.03 0.00
CA LEU A 62 -14.17 -8.51 -0.37
C LEU A 62 -14.97 -7.46 -1.14
N PRO A 63 -15.71 -7.83 -2.20
CA PRO A 63 -16.70 -6.93 -2.79
C PRO A 63 -17.88 -6.70 -1.83
N PRO A 64 -18.63 -5.62 -2.03
CA PRO A 64 -18.45 -4.68 -3.13
C PRO A 64 -17.78 -3.40 -2.65
N TYR A 65 -16.59 -3.09 -3.18
CA TYR A 65 -15.95 -1.79 -2.91
C TYR A 65 -16.81 -0.61 -3.37
N HIS A 66 -17.49 -0.80 -4.50
CA HIS A 66 -18.42 0.19 -5.04
C HIS A 66 -19.63 -0.54 -5.60
N ARG A 67 -20.84 -0.17 -5.18
CA ARG A 67 -22.09 -0.63 -5.77
C ARG A 67 -22.02 -0.46 -7.29
N GLY A 68 -22.21 -1.55 -8.05
CA GLY A 68 -22.22 -1.55 -9.51
C GLY A 68 -20.89 -1.88 -10.19
N MET A 69 -19.78 -2.12 -9.47
CA MET A 69 -18.58 -2.66 -10.09
C MET A 69 -18.69 -4.19 -10.26
N PRO A 70 -18.36 -4.72 -11.45
CA PRO A 70 -18.36 -6.16 -11.67
C PRO A 70 -17.32 -6.84 -10.78
N ASP A 71 -17.67 -8.01 -10.25
CA ASP A 71 -16.72 -8.88 -9.57
C ASP A 71 -15.63 -9.31 -10.56
N THR A 72 -14.40 -9.01 -10.24
CA THR A 72 -13.26 -9.26 -11.13
C THR A 72 -12.56 -10.57 -10.84
N ARG A 73 -12.96 -11.27 -9.77
CA ARG A 73 -12.33 -12.50 -9.30
C ARG A 73 -12.74 -13.80 -10.02
N PRO A 74 -13.75 -13.83 -10.95
CA PRO A 74 -14.06 -15.06 -11.69
C PRO A 74 -12.86 -15.68 -12.41
N PHE A 75 -11.79 -14.92 -12.71
CA PHE A 75 -10.55 -15.45 -13.26
C PHE A 75 -9.89 -16.50 -12.34
N LEU A 76 -10.11 -16.41 -11.03
CA LEU A 76 -9.64 -17.43 -10.06
C LEU A 76 -10.22 -18.81 -10.33
N ARG A 77 -11.34 -18.91 -11.07
CA ARG A 77 -11.92 -20.19 -11.55
C ARG A 77 -11.17 -20.76 -12.76
N SER A 78 -10.14 -20.08 -13.27
CA SER A 78 -9.32 -20.61 -14.37
C SER A 78 -8.79 -21.99 -14.01
N LYS A 79 -8.94 -22.95 -14.94
CA LYS A 79 -8.37 -24.30 -14.75
C LYS A 79 -6.85 -24.30 -14.57
N ASN A 80 -6.20 -23.26 -15.05
CA ASN A 80 -4.74 -23.10 -15.00
C ASN A 80 -4.28 -22.37 -13.71
N CYS A 81 -5.19 -21.87 -12.86
CA CYS A 81 -4.85 -21.30 -11.57
C CYS A 81 -4.54 -22.42 -10.58
N VAL A 82 -3.31 -22.49 -10.08
CA VAL A 82 -2.90 -23.51 -9.09
C VAL A 82 -3.12 -23.06 -7.65
N GLY A 83 -3.22 -21.75 -7.41
CA GLY A 83 -3.47 -21.17 -6.10
C GLY A 83 -3.15 -19.68 -6.09
N VAL A 84 -3.52 -18.98 -5.03
CA VAL A 84 -3.23 -17.55 -4.85
C VAL A 84 -2.80 -17.24 -3.43
N GLY A 85 -1.83 -16.35 -3.32
CA GLY A 85 -1.43 -15.74 -2.05
C GLY A 85 -2.29 -14.51 -1.75
N ILE A 86 -2.60 -14.30 -0.50
CA ILE A 86 -3.28 -13.11 0.00
C ILE A 86 -2.48 -12.48 1.14
N LEU A 87 -2.50 -11.16 1.24
CA LEU A 87 -1.81 -10.43 2.32
C LEU A 87 -2.75 -10.10 3.50
N ASN A 88 -4.04 -10.35 3.34
CA ASN A 88 -5.05 -10.03 4.34
C ASN A 88 -5.83 -11.29 4.71
N GLU A 89 -5.56 -11.84 5.88
CA GLU A 89 -6.18 -13.04 6.44
C GLU A 89 -7.71 -12.93 6.55
N TYR A 90 -8.23 -11.72 6.77
CA TYR A 90 -9.66 -11.47 6.89
C TYR A 90 -10.40 -11.51 5.54
N SER A 91 -9.65 -11.55 4.43
CA SER A 91 -10.21 -11.67 3.08
C SER A 91 -10.31 -13.13 2.60
N ALA A 92 -9.66 -14.08 3.26
CA ALA A 92 -9.61 -15.49 2.85
C ALA A 92 -11.01 -16.07 2.67
N LYS A 93 -11.89 -15.86 3.65
CA LYS A 93 -13.26 -16.39 3.68
C LYS A 93 -14.08 -16.01 2.44
N GLY A 94 -13.85 -14.83 1.87
CA GLY A 94 -14.54 -14.41 0.64
C GLY A 94 -13.99 -15.02 -0.65
N LEU A 95 -12.84 -15.68 -0.58
CA LEU A 95 -12.19 -16.32 -1.72
C LEU A 95 -12.41 -17.85 -1.75
N GLU A 96 -12.86 -18.45 -0.66
CA GLU A 96 -13.14 -19.90 -0.56
C GLU A 96 -14.13 -20.38 -1.63
N THR A 97 -15.06 -19.54 -2.05
CA THR A 97 -16.04 -19.82 -3.11
C THR A 97 -15.44 -20.13 -4.47
N PHE A 98 -14.17 -19.79 -4.68
CA PHE A 98 -13.46 -20.07 -5.94
C PHE A 98 -12.78 -21.44 -5.97
N GLN A 99 -12.86 -22.23 -4.87
CA GLN A 99 -12.34 -23.59 -4.75
C GLN A 99 -10.85 -23.71 -5.17
N ARG A 100 -10.03 -22.73 -4.78
CA ARG A 100 -8.59 -22.70 -5.05
C ARG A 100 -7.82 -22.71 -3.75
N HIS A 101 -6.57 -23.14 -3.82
CA HIS A 101 -5.66 -23.03 -2.70
C HIS A 101 -5.39 -21.57 -2.41
N ILE A 102 -5.87 -21.11 -1.25
CA ILE A 102 -5.63 -19.77 -0.74
C ILE A 102 -4.55 -19.87 0.33
N LEU A 103 -3.43 -19.20 0.11
CA LEU A 103 -2.30 -19.16 1.02
C LEU A 103 -2.21 -17.77 1.65
N LEU A 104 -2.20 -17.71 2.96
CA LEU A 104 -1.85 -16.48 3.64
C LEU A 104 -0.36 -16.24 3.42
N PHE A 105 -0.06 -15.15 2.69
CA PHE A 105 1.31 -14.71 2.46
C PHE A 105 1.65 -13.64 3.50
N PRO A 106 2.75 -13.78 4.25
CA PRO A 106 3.10 -12.78 5.25
C PRO A 106 3.40 -11.45 4.58
N ASP A 107 3.05 -10.35 5.26
CA ASP A 107 3.52 -9.05 4.84
C ASP A 107 5.05 -9.02 4.82
N PHE A 108 5.57 -8.45 3.76
CA PHE A 108 7.01 -8.27 3.59
C PHE A 108 7.34 -6.79 3.44
N ALA A 109 8.49 -6.41 3.92
CA ALA A 109 9.01 -5.07 3.80
C ALA A 109 10.52 -5.13 3.56
N ASP A 110 11.01 -4.20 2.76
CA ASP A 110 12.45 -3.98 2.66
C ASP A 110 12.95 -3.34 3.95
N LEU A 111 13.87 -4.02 4.63
CA LEU A 111 14.48 -3.61 5.89
C LEU A 111 15.96 -3.23 5.70
N SER A 112 16.33 -2.77 4.52
CA SER A 112 17.67 -2.24 4.27
C SER A 112 18.07 -1.20 5.31
N ALA A 113 19.38 -1.12 5.59
CA ALA A 113 19.91 -0.22 6.59
C ALA A 113 19.47 1.24 6.33
N PRO A 114 19.05 1.98 7.36
CA PRO A 114 18.66 3.38 7.25
C PRO A 114 19.79 4.25 6.67
N ALA A 115 19.46 5.07 5.67
CA ALA A 115 20.42 5.99 5.06
C ALA A 115 20.86 7.05 6.07
N THR A 116 22.17 7.25 6.20
CA THR A 116 22.76 8.25 7.10
C THR A 116 22.85 9.65 6.47
N ASN A 117 23.02 9.72 5.14
CA ASN A 117 23.25 10.97 4.39
C ASN A 117 22.01 11.44 3.61
N TYR A 118 20.81 11.25 4.17
CA TYR A 118 19.59 11.71 3.52
C TYR A 118 19.27 13.17 3.90
N PRO A 119 19.19 14.11 2.93
CA PRO A 119 18.99 15.53 3.22
C PRO A 119 17.74 15.83 4.03
N LEU A 120 16.63 15.13 3.74
CA LEU A 120 15.38 15.30 4.50
C LEU A 120 15.52 14.84 5.96
N LEU A 121 16.27 13.77 6.21
CA LEU A 121 16.56 13.29 7.57
C LEU A 121 17.33 14.36 8.37
N ARG A 122 18.36 14.96 7.76
CA ARG A 122 19.13 16.05 8.40
C ARG A 122 18.22 17.24 8.73
N LYS A 123 17.41 17.69 7.77
CA LYS A 123 16.44 18.76 7.96
C LYS A 123 15.40 18.43 9.05
N LEU A 124 14.98 17.16 9.14
CA LEU A 124 14.09 16.69 10.19
C LEU A 124 14.72 16.87 11.56
N LYS A 125 15.96 16.35 11.75
CA LYS A 125 16.70 16.47 13.04
C LYS A 125 16.90 17.91 13.46
N GLU A 126 17.34 18.76 12.54
CA GLU A 126 17.56 20.20 12.77
C GLU A 126 16.28 20.92 13.20
N ARG A 127 15.12 20.56 12.58
CA ARG A 127 13.85 21.20 12.88
C ARG A 127 13.12 20.61 14.08
N ALA A 128 13.23 19.32 14.29
CA ALA A 128 12.57 18.64 15.41
C ALA A 128 13.15 19.08 16.78
N ARG A 129 14.45 19.35 16.88
CA ARG A 129 15.12 19.86 18.08
C ARG A 129 14.79 19.07 19.35
N GLY A 130 14.79 17.72 19.25
CA GLY A 130 14.49 16.84 20.38
C GLY A 130 13.01 16.65 20.71
N ARG A 131 12.09 17.29 19.96
CA ARG A 131 10.65 17.03 20.08
C ARG A 131 10.31 15.63 19.60
N LYS A 132 9.21 15.07 20.09
CA LYS A 132 8.67 13.76 19.63
C LYS A 132 8.18 13.85 18.19
N VAL A 133 8.75 13.03 17.34
CA VAL A 133 8.45 13.04 15.89
C VAL A 133 7.30 12.10 15.59
N ILE A 134 6.20 12.66 15.08
CA ILE A 134 5.05 11.91 14.55
C ILE A 134 5.09 11.97 13.03
N SER A 135 5.16 10.81 12.36
CA SER A 135 5.38 10.77 10.92
C SER A 135 4.24 10.11 10.17
N LEU A 136 3.76 10.78 9.09
CA LEU A 136 2.94 10.19 8.03
C LEU A 136 3.82 10.01 6.79
N LEU A 137 4.08 8.76 6.40
CA LEU A 137 5.03 8.41 5.35
C LEU A 137 4.39 7.67 4.17
N GLY A 138 4.99 7.82 2.98
CA GLY A 138 4.59 7.16 1.74
C GLY A 138 3.69 8.02 0.87
N SER A 139 2.83 7.43 0.02
CA SER A 139 1.92 8.23 -0.83
C SER A 139 1.05 9.17 -0.03
N ILE A 140 1.10 10.46 -0.30
CA ILE A 140 0.30 11.48 0.39
C ILE A 140 -1.04 11.65 -0.35
N ASN A 141 -2.13 11.23 0.30
CA ASN A 141 -3.50 11.36 -0.19
C ASN A 141 -4.50 11.33 0.98
N PHE A 142 -5.76 11.68 0.71
CA PHE A 142 -6.78 11.74 1.78
C PHE A 142 -7.08 10.39 2.43
N ARG A 143 -6.91 9.28 1.71
CA ARG A 143 -7.10 7.94 2.27
C ARG A 143 -6.10 7.62 3.38
N LYS A 144 -4.91 8.21 3.33
CA LYS A 144 -3.86 8.04 4.36
C LYS A 144 -4.18 8.75 5.69
N GLY A 145 -5.35 9.39 5.81
CA GLY A 145 -5.76 10.06 7.04
C GLY A 145 -5.12 11.43 7.25
N ILE A 146 -4.52 12.02 6.20
CA ILE A 146 -3.82 13.31 6.30
C ILE A 146 -4.71 14.41 6.89
N LYS A 147 -5.99 14.47 6.52
CA LYS A 147 -6.91 15.47 7.06
C LYS A 147 -7.05 15.34 8.58
N LEU A 148 -7.19 14.11 9.09
CA LEU A 148 -7.28 13.86 10.53
C LEU A 148 -5.99 14.29 11.25
N LEU A 149 -4.83 13.99 10.66
CA LEU A 149 -3.54 14.42 11.22
C LEU A 149 -3.44 15.96 11.27
N LEU A 150 -3.78 16.66 10.17
CA LEU A 150 -3.75 18.13 10.12
C LEU A 150 -4.67 18.77 11.15
N GLU A 151 -5.86 18.22 11.36
CA GLU A 151 -6.82 18.66 12.37
C GLU A 151 -6.30 18.41 13.81
N SER A 152 -5.48 17.39 14.01
CA SER A 152 -4.90 17.04 15.31
C SER A 152 -3.69 17.90 15.69
N ILE A 153 -2.92 18.38 14.72
CA ILE A 153 -1.68 19.16 14.97
C ILE A 153 -1.93 20.37 15.89
N PRO A 154 -2.98 21.22 15.69
CA PRO A 154 -3.23 22.38 16.55
C PRO A 154 -3.61 22.01 17.98
N LEU A 155 -4.04 20.79 18.23
CA LEU A 155 -4.52 20.31 19.53
C LEU A 155 -3.37 19.81 20.44
N LEU A 156 -2.17 19.66 19.88
CA LEU A 156 -1.01 19.12 20.58
C LEU A 156 0.03 20.22 20.89
N PRO A 157 0.74 20.12 22.01
CA PRO A 157 1.77 21.07 22.39
C PRO A 157 2.88 21.18 21.33
N LYS A 158 3.02 22.34 20.73
CA LYS A 158 3.99 22.59 19.62
C LYS A 158 5.45 22.43 20.06
N ASP A 159 5.72 22.57 21.35
CA ASP A 159 7.07 22.48 21.90
C ASP A 159 7.46 21.03 22.26
N GLU A 160 6.48 20.12 22.30
CA GLU A 160 6.71 18.69 22.60
C GLU A 160 6.68 17.82 21.32
N TYR A 161 5.83 18.18 20.32
CA TYR A 161 5.59 17.35 19.15
C TYR A 161 6.01 18.05 17.85
N PHE A 162 6.63 17.26 17.00
CA PHE A 162 7.01 17.64 15.64
C PHE A 162 6.39 16.68 14.63
N PHE A 163 5.84 17.21 13.53
CA PHE A 163 5.11 16.43 12.53
C PHE A 163 5.88 16.37 11.22
N LEU A 164 6.18 15.16 10.77
CA LEU A 164 6.74 14.89 9.45
C LEU A 164 5.65 14.32 8.54
N ILE A 165 5.41 14.97 7.40
CA ILE A 165 4.58 14.43 6.33
C ILE A 165 5.46 14.32 5.09
N ALA A 166 5.82 13.08 4.69
CA ALA A 166 6.79 12.86 3.63
C ALA A 166 6.38 11.75 2.66
N GLY A 167 6.51 12.05 1.36
CA GLY A 167 6.30 11.10 0.28
C GLY A 167 5.59 11.69 -0.92
N LYS A 168 5.51 10.91 -2.02
CA LYS A 168 4.90 11.37 -3.26
C LYS A 168 3.44 11.76 -3.06
N SER A 169 3.13 13.01 -3.37
CA SER A 169 1.75 13.52 -3.34
C SER A 169 0.95 13.01 -4.55
N SER A 170 -0.33 12.73 -4.32
CA SER A 170 -1.37 12.55 -5.32
C SER A 170 -2.57 13.49 -5.07
N LEU A 171 -2.31 14.58 -4.41
CA LEU A 171 -3.25 15.68 -4.20
C LEU A 171 -3.31 16.57 -5.45
N THR A 172 -4.35 17.41 -5.54
CA THR A 172 -4.39 18.47 -6.55
C THR A 172 -3.40 19.58 -6.22
N ALA A 173 -3.01 20.39 -7.22
CA ALA A 173 -2.09 21.51 -7.00
C ALA A 173 -2.60 22.49 -5.90
N GLN A 174 -3.90 22.76 -5.87
CA GLN A 174 -4.49 23.61 -4.83
C GLN A 174 -4.33 22.99 -3.44
N GLN A 175 -4.61 21.69 -3.29
CA GLN A 175 -4.48 20.97 -2.02
C GLN A 175 -3.02 20.89 -1.54
N GLU A 176 -2.06 20.75 -2.47
CA GLU A 176 -0.64 20.81 -2.14
C GLU A 176 -0.22 22.21 -1.66
N ASN A 177 -0.72 23.27 -2.30
CA ASN A 177 -0.46 24.65 -1.89
C ASN A 177 -1.02 24.93 -0.49
N ASP A 178 -2.26 24.50 -0.22
CA ASP A 178 -2.89 24.63 1.10
C ASP A 178 -2.08 23.88 2.17
N LEU A 179 -1.59 22.68 1.83
CA LEU A 179 -0.78 21.87 2.72
C LEU A 179 0.59 22.51 3.00
N ARG A 180 1.25 23.09 1.98
CA ARG A 180 2.51 23.83 2.15
C ARG A 180 2.31 25.06 3.02
N ALA A 181 1.30 25.87 2.74
CA ALA A 181 0.96 27.05 3.53
C ALA A 181 0.69 26.69 5.01
N PHE A 182 -0.02 25.59 5.26
CA PHE A 182 -0.23 25.07 6.60
C PHE A 182 1.10 24.71 7.30
N GLY A 183 2.01 24.05 6.58
CA GLY A 183 3.32 23.64 7.14
C GLY A 183 4.26 24.83 7.37
N GLU A 184 4.24 25.83 6.49
CA GLU A 184 5.05 27.05 6.60
C GLU A 184 4.60 27.96 7.75
N SER A 185 3.29 27.99 8.03
CA SER A 185 2.72 28.75 9.14
C SER A 185 3.10 28.18 10.51
N ARG A 186 3.80 27.05 10.59
CA ARG A 186 4.09 26.30 11.82
C ARG A 186 5.56 25.93 11.95
N ASN A 187 6.13 26.13 13.14
CA ASN A 187 7.52 25.78 13.43
C ASN A 187 7.70 24.28 13.81
N ASN A 188 6.59 23.56 14.02
CA ASN A 188 6.58 22.15 14.43
C ASN A 188 6.12 21.19 13.31
N CYS A 189 6.19 21.60 12.05
CA CYS A 189 5.83 20.77 10.90
C CYS A 189 6.95 20.78 9.83
N LEU A 190 7.15 19.66 9.17
CA LEU A 190 8.00 19.51 8.00
C LEU A 190 7.27 18.66 6.94
N PHE A 191 7.03 19.27 5.78
CA PHE A 191 6.37 18.59 4.68
C PHE A 191 7.34 18.42 3.52
N SER A 192 7.38 17.20 2.95
CA SER A 192 8.14 16.85 1.76
C SER A 192 7.22 16.04 0.85
N LEU A 193 6.66 16.68 -0.18
CA LEU A 193 5.63 16.09 -1.06
C LEU A 193 6.23 15.35 -2.27
N GLU A 194 7.53 15.17 -2.27
CA GLU A 194 8.28 14.47 -3.29
C GLU A 194 8.40 12.98 -2.96
N LYS A 195 8.64 12.16 -3.98
CA LYS A 195 8.93 10.75 -3.78
C LYS A 195 10.17 10.58 -2.91
N ILE A 196 10.07 9.79 -1.84
CA ILE A 196 11.24 9.32 -1.09
C ILE A 196 12.08 8.46 -2.04
N PRO A 197 13.38 8.69 -2.19
CA PRO A 197 14.21 8.10 -3.25
C PRO A 197 14.18 6.57 -3.28
N ASP A 198 14.42 5.96 -2.13
CA ASP A 198 14.57 4.52 -1.97
C ASP A 198 14.14 4.04 -0.57
N GLU A 199 14.22 2.75 -0.33
CA GLU A 199 13.81 2.13 0.93
C GLU A 199 14.75 2.47 2.09
N SER A 200 16.04 2.68 1.84
CA SER A 200 16.98 3.08 2.90
C SER A 200 16.69 4.49 3.43
N CYS A 201 16.32 5.42 2.53
CA CYS A 201 15.84 6.76 2.89
C CYS A 201 14.50 6.69 3.63
N PHE A 202 13.59 5.82 3.20
CA PHE A 202 12.31 5.60 3.88
C PHE A 202 12.51 5.04 5.29
N ASN A 203 13.38 4.04 5.43
CA ASN A 203 13.71 3.43 6.71
C ASN A 203 14.40 4.40 7.65
N ALA A 204 15.21 5.33 7.13
CA ALA A 204 15.83 6.40 7.93
C ALA A 204 14.78 7.33 8.58
N LEU A 205 13.71 7.67 7.85
CA LEU A 205 12.62 8.47 8.40
C LEU A 205 11.80 7.69 9.45
N ILE A 206 11.57 6.38 9.24
CA ILE A 206 10.93 5.52 10.24
C ILE A 206 11.79 5.45 11.50
N ALA A 207 13.08 5.18 11.36
CA ALA A 207 14.01 5.07 12.49
C ALA A 207 14.06 6.34 13.34
N GLU A 208 13.95 7.52 12.73
CA GLU A 208 13.94 8.82 13.40
C GLU A 208 12.58 9.17 14.01
N SER A 209 11.50 8.51 13.62
CA SER A 209 10.16 8.77 14.16
C SER A 209 9.99 8.16 15.55
N ASP A 210 9.28 8.84 16.43
CA ASP A 210 8.82 8.30 17.72
C ASP A 210 7.47 7.60 17.58
N LEU A 211 6.66 7.99 16.58
CA LEU A 211 5.35 7.41 16.31
C LEU A 211 5.03 7.49 14.81
N ILE A 212 4.49 6.40 14.27
CA ILE A 212 4.04 6.33 12.87
C ILE A 212 2.52 6.53 12.81
N PHE A 213 2.07 7.49 12.02
CA PHE A 213 0.66 7.74 11.79
C PHE A 213 0.20 7.02 10.52
N ALA A 214 -0.64 5.99 10.68
CA ALA A 214 -1.17 5.15 9.62
C ALA A 214 -2.69 4.94 9.73
N ALA A 215 -3.43 5.95 10.23
CA ALA A 215 -4.88 5.92 10.39
C ALA A 215 -5.61 6.05 9.04
N TYR A 216 -5.46 5.03 8.19
CA TYR A 216 -6.00 5.03 6.83
C TYR A 216 -7.53 4.91 6.84
N LYS A 217 -8.19 5.71 6.01
CA LYS A 217 -9.64 5.71 5.86
C LYS A 217 -10.08 4.55 4.94
N GLN A 218 -11.01 3.71 5.41
CA GLN A 218 -11.65 2.64 4.62
C GLN A 218 -10.63 1.74 3.89
N PHE A 219 -9.45 1.54 4.47
CA PHE A 219 -8.41 0.72 3.90
C PHE A 219 -8.49 -0.70 4.46
N THR A 220 -8.96 -1.62 3.63
CA THR A 220 -9.19 -3.02 4.00
C THR A 220 -7.98 -3.91 3.81
N GLY A 221 -6.96 -3.42 3.09
CA GLY A 221 -5.74 -4.16 2.80
C GLY A 221 -4.73 -4.16 3.94
N SER A 222 -3.65 -4.87 3.74
CA SER A 222 -2.45 -4.78 4.55
C SER A 222 -1.52 -3.67 4.09
N SER A 223 -0.57 -3.26 4.92
CA SER A 223 0.40 -2.24 4.59
C SER A 223 1.78 -2.60 5.13
N ASN A 224 2.78 -2.60 4.25
CA ASN A 224 4.18 -2.82 4.64
C ASN A 224 4.70 -1.80 5.67
N LEU A 225 4.03 -0.65 5.80
CA LEU A 225 4.37 0.34 6.84
C LEU A 225 4.16 -0.23 8.25
N LEU A 226 3.14 -1.08 8.45
CA LEU A 226 2.92 -1.75 9.74
C LEU A 226 4.07 -2.72 10.04
N THR A 227 4.49 -3.53 9.06
CA THR A 227 5.64 -4.43 9.17
C THR A 227 6.93 -3.67 9.46
N LYS A 228 7.16 -2.54 8.77
CA LYS A 228 8.31 -1.66 9.04
C LYS A 228 8.25 -1.05 10.45
N ALA A 229 7.08 -0.54 10.87
CA ALA A 229 6.92 0.01 12.22
C ALA A 229 7.28 -1.03 13.29
N ALA A 230 6.80 -2.26 13.14
CA ALA A 230 7.14 -3.36 14.05
C ALA A 230 8.64 -3.68 14.03
N ALA A 231 9.26 -3.81 12.85
CA ALA A 231 10.70 -4.10 12.70
C ALA A 231 11.59 -3.02 13.31
N PHE A 232 11.20 -1.76 13.18
CA PHE A 232 11.90 -0.62 13.79
C PHE A 232 11.44 -0.30 15.22
N ARG A 233 10.57 -1.14 15.81
CA ARG A 233 10.03 -0.98 17.16
C ARG A 233 9.39 0.40 17.38
N LYS A 234 8.62 0.86 16.40
CA LYS A 234 7.95 2.16 16.46
C LYS A 234 6.47 1.98 16.76
N PRO A 235 5.93 2.69 17.76
CA PRO A 235 4.49 2.76 17.95
C PRO A 235 3.77 3.23 16.69
N VAL A 236 2.57 2.71 16.45
CA VAL A 236 1.79 3.05 15.25
C VAL A 236 0.34 3.35 15.62
N ILE A 237 -0.21 4.43 15.05
CA ILE A 237 -1.65 4.72 15.12
C ILE A 237 -2.30 4.20 13.82
N VAL A 238 -3.29 3.33 13.95
CA VAL A 238 -4.05 2.77 12.83
C VAL A 238 -5.56 2.99 13.00
N SER A 239 -6.30 2.88 11.92
CA SER A 239 -7.77 2.88 11.98
C SER A 239 -8.28 1.55 12.53
N ARG A 240 -9.21 1.59 13.48
CA ARG A 240 -9.81 0.42 14.12
C ARG A 240 -10.66 -0.42 13.13
N GLY A 241 -10.77 -1.71 13.39
CA GLY A 241 -11.78 -2.61 12.80
C GLY A 241 -11.48 -3.15 11.41
N LEU A 242 -10.41 -2.67 10.73
CA LEU A 242 -9.94 -3.18 9.44
C LEU A 242 -8.66 -4.00 9.60
N CYS A 243 -8.08 -4.54 8.53
CA CYS A 243 -6.94 -5.44 8.60
C CYS A 243 -5.82 -4.92 9.53
N MET A 244 -5.35 -3.71 9.31
CA MET A 244 -4.30 -3.11 10.13
C MET A 244 -4.72 -2.95 11.60
N GLY A 245 -5.95 -2.46 11.85
CA GLY A 245 -6.47 -2.29 13.21
C GLY A 245 -6.59 -3.61 13.96
N ARG A 246 -7.13 -4.64 13.31
CA ARG A 246 -7.25 -5.98 13.91
C ARG A 246 -5.89 -6.59 14.23
N ARG A 247 -4.89 -6.40 13.36
CA ARG A 247 -3.51 -6.86 13.63
C ARG A 247 -2.91 -6.17 14.84
N VAL A 248 -3.08 -4.85 14.97
CA VAL A 248 -2.60 -4.11 16.15
C VAL A 248 -3.35 -4.54 17.41
N GLU A 249 -4.68 -4.77 17.34
CA GLU A 249 -5.45 -5.30 18.48
C GLU A 249 -5.01 -6.72 18.88
N GLN A 250 -4.55 -7.54 17.95
CA GLN A 250 -4.14 -8.93 18.18
C GLN A 250 -2.69 -9.06 18.65
N TYR A 251 -1.79 -8.24 18.14
CA TYR A 251 -0.34 -8.44 18.32
C TYR A 251 0.35 -7.30 19.08
N GLY A 252 -0.35 -6.24 19.47
CA GLY A 252 0.18 -5.09 20.19
C GLY A 252 0.72 -4.03 19.26
#